data_ec3c29ac72e4d3fb38443c119254bc57
#
_entry.id   ec3c29ac72e4d3fb38443c119254bc57
#
_cell.length_a   1.000
_cell.length_b   1.000
_cell.length_c   1.000
_cell.angle_alpha   90.00
_cell.angle_beta   90.00
_cell.angle_gamma   90.00
#
_symmetry.space_group_name_H-M   'P 1'
#
loop_
_entity.id
_entity.type
_entity.pdbx_description
1 polymer ?
#
loop_
_entity_poly.entity_id
_entity_poly.type
_entity_poly.pdbx_seq_one_letter_code
_entity_poly.pdbx_strand_id
1 'polypeptide(L)'
;MIVLLNGSINSGKTTVAESIVERSINFAHIEVDALRDFVRWMPLEETIELNIKNAIAVAKNFHENDINSVISYPLSEDNFNYINELLLDSSIEVHAVALYPGIDKLRTNRGMRELTEWEVRRVDELHEMGLSRPCFGTVIDNSEQTIEETTDSVLQIVGMKKT
;
A
#
# COMPACT_ATOMS: atom_id res chain seq x y z
N MET A 1 2.45 14.24 4.95
CA MET A 1 1.29 13.32 4.77
C MET A 1 1.75 11.85 4.69
N ILE A 2 0.83 10.92 4.93
CA ILE A 2 1.02 9.48 4.70
C ILE A 2 -0.03 9.01 3.67
N VAL A 3 0.42 8.34 2.61
CA VAL A 3 -0.44 7.65 1.65
C VAL A 3 -0.40 6.16 1.95
N LEU A 4 -1.51 5.57 2.37
CA LEU A 4 -1.67 4.13 2.55
C LEU A 4 -2.10 3.53 1.21
N LEU A 5 -1.17 2.91 0.49
CA LEU A 5 -1.42 2.30 -0.81
C LEU A 5 -1.78 0.82 -0.62
N ASN A 6 -3.06 0.54 -0.66
CA ASN A 6 -3.65 -0.76 -0.39
C ASN A 6 -3.96 -1.54 -1.69
N GLY A 7 -4.26 -2.81 -1.55
CA GLY A 7 -4.63 -3.73 -2.61
C GLY A 7 -3.99 -5.10 -2.45
N SER A 8 -4.49 -6.09 -3.18
CA SER A 8 -4.03 -7.47 -3.13
C SER A 8 -2.63 -7.64 -3.75
N ILE A 9 -2.08 -8.84 -3.65
CA ILE A 9 -0.93 -9.27 -4.47
C ILE A 9 -1.26 -8.98 -5.93
N ASN A 10 -0.25 -8.57 -6.70
CA ASN A 10 -0.36 -8.28 -8.13
C ASN A 10 -1.26 -7.08 -8.51
N SER A 11 -1.71 -6.26 -7.56
CA SER A 11 -2.49 -5.04 -7.86
C SER A 11 -1.63 -3.87 -8.40
N GLY A 12 -0.30 -3.95 -8.27
CA GLY A 12 0.65 -2.93 -8.73
C GLY A 12 1.10 -1.94 -7.65
N LYS A 13 0.79 -2.19 -6.35
CA LYS A 13 1.16 -1.28 -5.24
C LYS A 13 2.62 -0.85 -5.23
N THR A 14 3.53 -1.81 -5.21
CA THR A 14 4.97 -1.55 -5.14
C THR A 14 5.42 -0.69 -6.31
N THR A 15 5.03 -1.06 -7.54
CA THR A 15 5.39 -0.32 -8.75
C THR A 15 4.84 1.11 -8.76
N VAL A 16 3.60 1.31 -8.31
CA VAL A 16 2.99 2.65 -8.20
C VAL A 16 3.66 3.46 -7.08
N ALA A 17 3.99 2.83 -5.95
CA ALA A 17 4.70 3.50 -4.85
C ALA A 17 6.10 3.97 -5.30
N GLU A 18 6.84 3.12 -6.00
CA GLU A 18 8.14 3.48 -6.61
C GLU A 18 7.99 4.64 -7.61
N SER A 19 6.99 4.58 -8.49
CA SER A 19 6.70 5.66 -9.43
C SER A 19 6.32 6.98 -8.74
N ILE A 20 5.62 6.94 -7.59
CA ILE A 20 5.36 8.15 -6.78
C ILE A 20 6.67 8.76 -6.30
N VAL A 21 7.58 7.94 -5.74
CA VAL A 21 8.87 8.41 -5.23
C VAL A 21 9.75 8.99 -6.34
N GLU A 22 9.78 8.35 -7.51
CA GLU A 22 10.59 8.81 -8.65
C GLU A 22 10.08 10.13 -9.24
N ARG A 23 8.75 10.35 -9.22
CA ARG A 23 8.09 11.48 -9.88
C ARG A 23 7.73 12.63 -8.95
N SER A 24 7.89 12.44 -7.64
CA SER A 24 7.50 13.44 -6.64
C SER A 24 8.67 13.79 -5.73
N ILE A 25 8.84 15.09 -5.49
CA ILE A 25 9.83 15.56 -4.52
C ILE A 25 9.32 15.27 -3.10
N ASN A 26 10.21 14.86 -2.21
CA ASN A 26 9.95 14.63 -0.79
C ASN A 26 8.94 13.49 -0.51
N PHE A 27 9.04 12.37 -1.24
CA PHE A 27 8.35 11.14 -0.91
C PHE A 27 9.33 10.01 -0.60
N ALA A 28 8.99 9.18 0.40
CA ALA A 28 9.67 7.93 0.72
C ALA A 28 8.68 6.77 0.58
N HIS A 29 9.13 5.61 0.07
CA HIS A 29 8.36 4.38 0.02
C HIS A 29 8.73 3.49 1.20
N ILE A 30 7.72 3.03 1.94
CA ILE A 30 7.84 2.08 3.04
C ILE A 30 7.01 0.85 2.65
N GLU A 31 7.70 -0.25 2.32
CA GLU A 31 7.06 -1.54 2.08
C GLU A 31 7.00 -2.33 3.39
N VAL A 32 5.79 -2.59 3.91
CA VAL A 32 5.61 -3.26 5.21
C VAL A 32 6.16 -4.68 5.19
N ASP A 33 6.01 -5.39 4.04
CA ASP A 33 6.53 -6.74 3.89
C ASP A 33 8.06 -6.80 3.99
N ALA A 34 8.78 -5.75 3.56
CA ALA A 34 10.23 -5.68 3.70
C ALA A 34 10.69 -5.60 5.17
N LEU A 35 9.88 -5.01 6.05
CA LEU A 35 10.20 -4.96 7.49
C LEU A 35 10.14 -6.34 8.16
N ARG A 36 9.40 -7.28 7.58
CA ARG A 36 9.35 -8.66 8.06
C ARG A 36 10.71 -9.35 7.96
N ASP A 37 11.56 -8.94 7.02
CA ASP A 37 12.88 -9.53 6.85
C ASP A 37 13.79 -9.36 8.09
N PHE A 38 13.53 -8.36 8.92
CA PHE A 38 14.24 -8.17 10.19
C PHE A 38 13.87 -9.20 11.26
N VAL A 39 12.68 -9.79 11.17
CA VAL A 39 12.10 -10.71 12.17
C VAL A 39 11.60 -12.01 11.54
N ARG A 40 12.36 -12.58 10.59
CA ARG A 40 11.99 -13.79 9.82
C ARG A 40 11.65 -15.02 10.65
N TRP A 41 12.15 -15.06 11.88
CA TRP A 41 11.91 -16.14 12.82
C TRP A 41 10.52 -16.09 13.48
N MET A 42 9.83 -14.94 13.39
CA MET A 42 8.52 -14.72 14.01
C MET A 42 7.38 -15.19 13.07
N PRO A 43 6.31 -15.84 13.58
CA PRO A 43 5.13 -16.19 12.78
C PRO A 43 4.50 -14.98 12.10
N LEU A 44 3.92 -15.16 10.90
CA LEU A 44 3.36 -14.06 10.10
C LEU A 44 2.32 -13.26 10.86
N GLU A 45 1.39 -13.94 11.54
CA GLU A 45 0.28 -13.33 12.25
C GLU A 45 0.76 -12.41 13.39
N GLU A 46 1.87 -12.77 14.05
CA GLU A 46 2.46 -11.99 15.13
C GLU A 46 3.26 -10.79 14.61
N THR A 47 3.71 -10.82 13.34
CA THR A 47 4.52 -9.75 12.76
C THR A 47 3.69 -8.61 12.17
N ILE A 48 2.40 -8.81 11.85
CA ILE A 48 1.60 -7.83 11.12
C ILE A 48 1.52 -6.51 11.89
N GLU A 49 1.03 -6.53 13.14
CA GLU A 49 0.91 -5.32 13.97
C GLU A 49 2.27 -4.68 14.26
N LEU A 50 3.30 -5.51 14.55
CA LEU A 50 4.65 -5.03 14.80
C LEU A 50 5.20 -4.27 13.57
N ASN A 51 5.05 -4.82 12.37
CA ASN A 51 5.57 -4.21 11.16
C ASN A 51 4.77 -2.97 10.74
N ILE A 52 3.45 -2.94 10.96
CA ILE A 52 2.65 -1.74 10.82
C ILE A 52 3.15 -0.65 11.76
N LYS A 53 3.37 -0.97 13.04
CA LYS A 53 3.90 -0.03 14.03
C LYS A 53 5.28 0.50 13.65
N ASN A 54 6.16 -0.37 13.15
CA ASN A 54 7.48 0.02 12.65
C ASN A 54 7.36 0.94 11.42
N ALA A 55 6.49 0.62 10.45
CA ALA A 55 6.25 1.46 9.29
C ALA A 55 5.75 2.86 9.68
N ILE A 56 4.83 2.95 10.63
CA ILE A 56 4.32 4.22 11.15
C ILE A 56 5.39 5.00 11.90
N ALA A 57 6.25 4.33 12.69
CA ALA A 57 7.38 4.99 13.36
C ALA A 57 8.37 5.59 12.36
N VAL A 58 8.69 4.86 11.29
CA VAL A 58 9.54 5.36 10.19
C VAL A 58 8.86 6.52 9.46
N ALA A 59 7.55 6.42 9.16
CA ALA A 59 6.81 7.50 8.51
C ALA A 59 6.72 8.77 9.35
N LYS A 60 6.57 8.65 10.67
CA LYS A 60 6.63 9.80 11.60
C LYS A 60 8.00 10.48 11.55
N ASN A 61 9.07 9.70 11.57
CA ASN A 61 10.43 10.24 11.45
C ASN A 61 10.64 10.97 10.11
N PHE A 62 10.13 10.43 9.01
CA PHE A 62 10.15 11.12 7.72
C PHE A 62 9.36 12.43 7.76
N HIS A 63 8.17 12.42 8.34
CA HIS A 63 7.32 13.61 8.46
C HIS A 63 7.99 14.73 9.25
N GLU A 64 8.70 14.42 10.32
CA GLU A 64 9.48 15.37 11.12
C GLU A 64 10.62 16.04 10.32
N ASN A 65 10.98 15.45 9.17
CA ASN A 65 11.97 15.96 8.23
C ASN A 65 11.35 16.47 6.91
N ASP A 66 10.06 16.84 6.92
CA ASP A 66 9.30 17.33 5.77
C ASP A 66 9.23 16.34 4.59
N ILE A 67 9.34 15.03 4.86
CA ILE A 67 9.22 13.96 3.87
C ILE A 67 7.87 13.27 4.03
N ASN A 68 7.11 13.20 2.94
CA ASN A 68 5.88 12.42 2.85
C ASN A 68 6.22 10.92 2.72
N SER A 69 5.28 10.07 3.08
CA SER A 69 5.47 8.62 2.96
C SER A 69 4.35 7.98 2.15
N VAL A 70 4.71 7.04 1.27
CA VAL A 70 3.78 6.07 0.73
C VAL A 70 4.06 4.72 1.38
N ILE A 71 3.07 4.16 2.08
CA ILE A 71 3.15 2.87 2.76
C ILE A 71 2.36 1.86 1.94
N SER A 72 3.02 0.82 1.42
CA SER A 72 2.36 -0.22 0.63
C SER A 72 2.17 -1.50 1.43
N TYR A 73 0.90 -1.93 1.58
CA TYR A 73 0.52 -3.18 2.26
C TYR A 73 -0.95 -3.55 1.96
N PRO A 74 -1.35 -4.84 1.93
CA PRO A 74 -2.76 -5.25 1.92
C PRO A 74 -3.36 -5.08 3.32
N LEU A 75 -3.99 -3.92 3.58
CA LEU A 75 -4.55 -3.56 4.88
C LEU A 75 -5.99 -4.08 5.04
N SER A 76 -6.27 -4.69 6.19
CA SER A 76 -7.64 -4.90 6.68
C SER A 76 -8.21 -3.62 7.29
N GLU A 77 -9.51 -3.62 7.58
CA GLU A 77 -10.16 -2.53 8.32
C GLU A 77 -9.55 -2.37 9.73
N ASP A 78 -9.28 -3.48 10.43
CA ASP A 78 -8.63 -3.46 11.74
C ASP A 78 -7.22 -2.84 11.66
N ASN A 79 -6.44 -3.19 10.64
CA ASN A 79 -5.12 -2.59 10.43
C ASN A 79 -5.22 -1.09 10.15
N PHE A 80 -6.21 -0.66 9.35
CA PHE A 80 -6.45 0.75 9.08
C PHE A 80 -6.85 1.52 10.35
N ASN A 81 -7.73 0.95 11.18
CA ASN A 81 -8.11 1.53 12.45
C ASN A 81 -6.92 1.62 13.41
N TYR A 82 -6.10 0.59 13.49
CA TYR A 82 -4.87 0.58 14.29
C TYR A 82 -3.87 1.66 13.84
N ILE A 83 -3.70 1.86 12.53
CA ILE A 83 -2.87 2.96 12.01
C ILE A 83 -3.41 4.32 12.45
N ASN A 84 -4.74 4.54 12.38
CA ASN A 84 -5.36 5.78 12.83
C ASN A 84 -5.16 6.02 14.34
N GLU A 85 -5.23 4.96 15.17
CA GLU A 85 -4.92 5.05 16.60
C GLU A 85 -3.45 5.44 16.83
N LEU A 86 -2.50 4.85 16.11
CA LEU A 86 -1.08 5.20 16.21
C LEU A 86 -0.78 6.64 15.79
N LEU A 87 -1.66 7.26 14.99
CA LEU A 87 -1.50 8.61 14.47
C LEU A 87 -2.41 9.65 15.15
N LEU A 88 -3.23 9.26 16.13
CA LEU A 88 -4.28 10.10 16.74
C LEU A 88 -3.73 11.45 17.26
N ASP A 89 -2.55 11.43 17.90
CA ASP A 89 -1.92 12.61 18.48
C ASP A 89 -0.96 13.33 17.50
N SER A 90 -0.99 12.96 16.22
CA SER A 90 -0.14 13.56 15.20
C SER A 90 -0.93 14.52 14.31
N SER A 91 -0.25 15.52 13.74
CA SER A 91 -0.81 16.40 12.71
C SER A 91 -0.68 15.81 11.30
N ILE A 92 -0.38 14.51 11.17
CA ILE A 92 -0.10 13.87 9.90
C ILE A 92 -1.42 13.57 9.18
N GLU A 93 -1.57 14.12 7.99
CA GLU A 93 -2.70 13.80 7.11
C GLU A 93 -2.51 12.40 6.51
N VAL A 94 -3.57 11.58 6.56
CA VAL A 94 -3.57 10.19 6.08
C VAL A 94 -4.57 10.02 4.95
N HIS A 95 -4.11 9.50 3.82
CA HIS A 95 -4.95 9.14 2.67
C HIS A 95 -4.85 7.63 2.42
N ALA A 96 -5.98 6.94 2.38
CA ALA A 96 -6.03 5.53 2.01
C ALA A 96 -6.51 5.39 0.55
N VAL A 97 -5.71 4.73 -0.27
CA VAL A 97 -6.02 4.46 -1.69
C VAL A 97 -5.80 2.99 -1.96
N ALA A 98 -6.79 2.30 -2.52
CA ALA A 98 -6.70 0.90 -2.89
C ALA A 98 -6.66 0.71 -4.41
N LEU A 99 -5.72 -0.10 -4.88
CA LEU A 99 -5.62 -0.50 -6.28
C LEU A 99 -6.35 -1.83 -6.49
N TYR A 100 -7.36 -1.84 -7.34
CA TYR A 100 -8.16 -3.02 -7.64
C TYR A 100 -8.42 -3.18 -9.14
N PRO A 101 -7.54 -3.88 -9.87
CA PRO A 101 -7.71 -4.11 -11.31
C PRO A 101 -8.74 -5.20 -11.66
N GLY A 102 -9.53 -5.65 -10.69
CA GLY A 102 -10.43 -6.78 -10.82
C GLY A 102 -9.75 -8.12 -10.53
N ILE A 103 -10.53 -9.10 -10.03
CA ILE A 103 -10.01 -10.39 -9.55
C ILE A 103 -9.35 -11.19 -10.68
N ASP A 104 -9.90 -11.17 -11.88
CA ASP A 104 -9.35 -11.92 -13.01
C ASP A 104 -7.95 -11.42 -13.39
N LYS A 105 -7.73 -10.10 -13.36
CA LYS A 105 -6.39 -9.52 -13.60
C LYS A 105 -5.41 -9.80 -12.48
N LEU A 106 -5.87 -9.85 -11.23
CA LEU A 106 -5.02 -10.21 -10.10
C LEU A 106 -4.48 -11.63 -10.18
N ARG A 107 -5.23 -12.56 -10.80
CA ARG A 107 -4.86 -13.98 -10.99
C ARG A 107 -3.96 -14.24 -12.20
N THR A 108 -3.71 -13.24 -13.02
CA THR A 108 -2.94 -13.40 -14.27
C THR A 108 -1.55 -12.78 -14.16
N ASN A 109 -0.61 -13.32 -14.95
CA ASN A 109 0.72 -12.72 -15.08
C ASN A 109 0.61 -11.31 -15.67
N ARG A 110 1.30 -10.34 -15.06
CA ARG A 110 1.34 -8.95 -15.50
C ARG A 110 2.78 -8.53 -15.79
N GLY A 111 3.00 -8.04 -17.01
CA GLY A 111 4.35 -7.69 -17.46
C GLY A 111 5.27 -8.91 -17.51
N MET A 112 6.45 -8.80 -16.90
CA MET A 112 7.42 -9.91 -16.81
C MET A 112 7.26 -10.75 -15.53
N ARG A 113 6.28 -10.45 -14.67
CA ARG A 113 6.06 -11.19 -13.43
C ARG A 113 5.23 -12.43 -13.69
N GLU A 114 5.77 -13.58 -13.32
CA GLU A 114 5.04 -14.85 -13.25
C GLU A 114 4.57 -15.08 -11.82
N LEU A 115 3.28 -15.34 -11.65
CA LEU A 115 2.69 -15.67 -10.36
C LEU A 115 2.94 -17.14 -10.05
N THR A 116 3.37 -17.42 -8.83
CA THR A 116 3.42 -18.77 -8.29
C THR A 116 2.01 -19.26 -7.94
N GLU A 117 1.82 -20.57 -7.87
CA GLU A 117 0.53 -21.15 -7.41
C GLU A 117 0.13 -20.68 -6.01
N TRP A 118 1.12 -20.42 -5.14
CA TRP A 118 0.88 -19.88 -3.81
C TRP A 118 0.34 -18.44 -3.89
N GLU A 119 0.91 -17.59 -4.76
CA GLU A 119 0.44 -16.21 -4.93
C GLU A 119 -0.98 -16.16 -5.50
N VAL A 120 -1.32 -17.02 -6.46
CA VAL A 120 -2.68 -17.11 -6.99
C VAL A 120 -3.68 -17.49 -5.89
N ARG A 121 -3.38 -18.51 -5.07
CA ARG A 121 -4.22 -18.88 -3.93
C ARG A 121 -4.33 -17.73 -2.93
N ARG A 122 -3.24 -17.02 -2.66
CA ARG A 122 -3.24 -15.89 -1.73
C ARG A 122 -4.05 -14.71 -2.26
N VAL A 123 -4.09 -14.47 -3.58
CA VAL A 123 -5.00 -13.50 -4.21
C VAL A 123 -6.46 -13.83 -3.89
N ASP A 124 -6.85 -15.11 -3.99
CA ASP A 124 -8.21 -15.57 -3.70
C ASP A 124 -8.57 -15.38 -2.23
N GLU A 125 -7.69 -15.79 -1.32
CA GLU A 125 -7.86 -15.59 0.13
C GLU A 125 -8.04 -14.09 0.48
N LEU A 126 -7.17 -13.22 -0.04
CA LEU A 126 -7.26 -11.78 0.20
C LEU A 126 -8.55 -11.18 -0.39
N HIS A 127 -9.03 -11.72 -1.50
CA HIS A 127 -10.29 -11.31 -2.10
C HIS A 127 -11.49 -11.72 -1.25
N GLU A 128 -11.53 -12.98 -0.79
CA GLU A 128 -12.58 -13.50 0.10
C GLU A 128 -12.62 -12.77 1.44
N MET A 129 -11.47 -12.36 1.96
CA MET A 129 -11.34 -11.53 3.17
C MET A 129 -11.72 -10.05 2.95
N GLY A 130 -12.06 -9.64 1.72
CA GLY A 130 -12.39 -8.25 1.39
C GLY A 130 -11.19 -7.29 1.28
N LEU A 131 -9.95 -7.78 1.44
CA LEU A 131 -8.76 -6.93 1.44
C LEU A 131 -8.40 -6.41 0.04
N SER A 132 -8.85 -7.09 -1.01
CA SER A 132 -8.64 -6.63 -2.39
C SER A 132 -9.45 -5.37 -2.72
N ARG A 133 -10.60 -5.17 -2.06
CA ARG A 133 -11.47 -4.01 -2.24
C ARG A 133 -12.03 -3.57 -0.88
N PRO A 134 -11.21 -2.86 -0.09
CA PRO A 134 -11.57 -2.47 1.26
C PRO A 134 -12.77 -1.51 1.29
N CYS A 135 -13.47 -1.46 2.44
CA CYS A 135 -14.59 -0.55 2.68
C CYS A 135 -14.16 0.87 3.09
N PHE A 136 -12.86 1.11 3.23
CA PHE A 136 -12.28 2.40 3.61
C PHE A 136 -11.40 2.96 2.50
N GLY A 137 -11.23 4.28 2.50
CA GLY A 137 -10.41 4.97 1.49
C GLY A 137 -11.06 5.05 0.10
N THR A 138 -10.25 5.39 -0.89
CA THR A 138 -10.67 5.50 -2.29
C THR A 138 -10.17 4.30 -3.08
N VAL A 139 -11.05 3.62 -3.81
CA VAL A 139 -10.67 2.51 -4.69
C VAL A 139 -10.46 3.00 -6.12
N ILE A 140 -9.31 2.69 -6.69
CA ILE A 140 -8.99 2.93 -8.10
C ILE A 140 -9.11 1.62 -8.86
N ASP A 141 -9.97 1.58 -9.88
CA ASP A 141 -9.93 0.53 -10.89
C ASP A 141 -8.78 0.86 -11.87
N ASN A 142 -7.67 0.15 -11.70
CA ASN A 142 -6.49 0.30 -12.54
C ASN A 142 -6.35 -0.82 -13.58
N SER A 143 -7.48 -1.43 -13.96
CA SER A 143 -7.51 -2.55 -14.90
C SER A 143 -6.98 -2.20 -16.27
N GLU A 144 -7.30 -0.99 -16.76
CA GLU A 144 -6.93 -0.50 -18.09
C GLU A 144 -5.91 0.66 -18.02
N GLN A 145 -5.45 1.02 -16.80
CA GLN A 145 -4.51 2.11 -16.61
C GLN A 145 -3.06 1.65 -16.76
N THR A 146 -2.22 2.50 -17.32
CA THR A 146 -0.76 2.39 -17.23
C THR A 146 -0.31 2.70 -15.78
N ILE A 147 0.97 2.44 -15.50
CA ILE A 147 1.58 2.79 -14.19
C ILE A 147 1.51 4.31 -13.99
N GLU A 148 1.81 5.09 -15.03
CA GLU A 148 1.79 6.54 -14.99
C GLU A 148 0.39 7.08 -14.72
N GLU A 149 -0.64 6.56 -15.39
CA GLU A 149 -2.04 6.97 -15.20
C GLU A 149 -2.53 6.61 -13.80
N THR A 150 -2.15 5.42 -13.29
CA THR A 150 -2.50 5.00 -11.94
C THR A 150 -1.80 5.89 -10.90
N THR A 151 -0.51 6.19 -11.11
CA THR A 151 0.26 7.10 -10.25
C THR A 151 -0.36 8.50 -10.23
N ASP A 152 -0.73 9.04 -11.39
CA ASP A 152 -1.41 10.33 -11.51
C ASP A 152 -2.74 10.34 -10.75
N SER A 153 -3.51 9.24 -10.86
CA SER A 153 -4.79 9.10 -10.14
C SER A 153 -4.58 9.11 -8.62
N VAL A 154 -3.56 8.41 -8.10
CA VAL A 154 -3.20 8.43 -6.68
C VAL A 154 -2.81 9.84 -6.25
N LEU A 155 -1.90 10.50 -6.98
CA LEU A 155 -1.44 11.86 -6.66
C LEU A 155 -2.57 12.87 -6.67
N GLN A 156 -3.51 12.75 -7.60
CA GLN A 156 -4.70 13.60 -7.65
C GLN A 156 -5.60 13.42 -6.41
N ILE A 157 -5.82 12.18 -5.96
CA ILE A 157 -6.64 11.88 -4.78
C ILE A 157 -6.03 12.52 -3.53
N VAL A 158 -4.71 12.51 -3.40
CA VAL A 158 -4.00 13.10 -2.24
C VAL A 158 -3.71 14.60 -2.40
N GLY A 159 -4.31 15.26 -3.38
CA GLY A 159 -4.22 16.71 -3.58
C GLY A 159 -2.88 17.19 -4.16
N MET A 160 -2.05 16.29 -4.68
CA MET A 160 -0.78 16.64 -5.34
C MET A 160 -1.03 16.98 -6.81
N LYS A 161 -0.41 18.07 -7.28
CA LYS A 161 -0.48 18.45 -8.70
C LYS A 161 0.52 17.63 -9.51
N LYS A 162 0.16 17.35 -10.78
CA LYS A 162 1.10 16.84 -11.77
C LYS A 162 2.30 17.79 -11.89
N THR A 163 3.48 17.24 -11.72
CA THR A 163 4.72 17.97 -11.98
C THR A 163 5.10 17.85 -13.45
#